data_858bb50b8dc24187df6f349d1c944dbf
#
_entry.id   858bb50b8dc24187df6f349d1c944dbf
#
_cell.length_a   1.000
_cell.length_b   1.000
_cell.length_c   1.000
_cell.angle_alpha   90.00
_cell.angle_beta   90.00
_cell.angle_gamma   90.00
#
_symmetry.space_group_name_H-M   'P 1'
#
loop_
_entity.id
_entity.type
_entity.pdbx_description
1 polymer ?
#
loop_
_entity_poly.entity_id
_entity_poly.type
_entity_poly.pdbx_seq_one_letter_code
_entity_poly.pdbx_strand_id
1 'polypeptide(L)'
;CIRDRILLAKRLGKTRIIAETGAGQHGVATATVCALAGIECVIYMGSVDIKRQAPNVARMKMLGASIIPAESGSKTLKDATNEAIRDWINNPLTTHYIIGSVVGPHPYPDMVAKFQSIVSKEIKSQLFEKEGTENPDYLIANIGGGSNAAGLYYEYLENEKVKIISVEAAGKGVESGKSAATSVLG
;
A
#
# COMPACT_ATOMS: atom_id res chain seq x y z
N CYS A 1 4.86 -5.04 8.99
CA CYS A 1 5.23 -4.39 7.71
C CYS A 1 5.62 -2.91 7.90
N ILE A 2 4.67 -1.97 8.14
CA ILE A 2 4.99 -0.53 8.26
C ILE A 2 5.91 -0.26 9.46
N ARG A 3 5.62 -0.84 10.63
CA ARG A 3 6.46 -0.73 11.83
C ARG A 3 7.90 -1.17 11.53
N ASP A 4 8.08 -2.30 10.89
CA ASP A 4 9.39 -2.89 10.64
C ASP A 4 10.19 -2.04 9.64
N ARG A 5 9.51 -1.45 8.66
CA ARG A 5 10.15 -0.53 7.69
C ARG A 5 10.55 0.80 8.34
N ILE A 6 9.79 1.32 9.30
CA ILE A 6 10.19 2.52 10.06
C ILE A 6 11.38 2.20 10.98
N LEU A 7 11.42 1.04 11.61
CA LEU A 7 12.60 0.60 12.35
C LEU A 7 13.82 0.46 11.46
N LEU A 8 13.66 -0.07 10.25
CA LEU A 8 14.73 -0.10 9.25
C LEU A 8 15.22 1.30 8.89
N ALA A 9 14.29 2.22 8.61
CA ALA A 9 14.63 3.61 8.31
C ALA A 9 15.46 4.27 9.42
N LYS A 10 15.09 4.05 10.67
CA LYS A 10 15.87 4.53 11.84
C LYS A 10 17.27 3.92 11.88
N ARG A 11 17.42 2.62 11.62
CA ARG A 11 18.74 1.96 11.53
C ARG A 11 19.59 2.51 10.40
N LEU A 12 18.98 2.95 9.31
CA LEU A 12 19.64 3.60 8.18
C LEU A 12 19.94 5.10 8.42
N GLY A 13 19.67 5.61 9.62
CA GLY A 13 19.89 7.01 9.98
C GLY A 13 18.93 7.98 9.28
N LYS A 14 17.78 7.49 8.78
CA LYS A 14 16.78 8.36 8.16
C LYS A 14 16.00 9.13 9.22
N THR A 15 15.78 10.41 8.96
CA THR A 15 15.10 11.34 9.88
C THR A 15 13.69 11.68 9.43
N ARG A 16 13.33 11.32 8.20
CA ARG A 16 12.05 11.67 7.58
C ARG A 16 11.46 10.45 6.87
N ILE A 17 10.17 10.23 7.08
CA ILE A 17 9.38 9.20 6.40
C ILE A 17 8.40 9.87 5.46
N ILE A 18 8.28 9.36 4.25
CA ILE A 18 7.21 9.72 3.34
C ILE A 18 6.40 8.49 2.94
N ALA A 19 5.12 8.69 2.66
CA ALA A 19 4.22 7.68 2.12
C ALA A 19 3.17 8.33 1.22
N GLU A 20 2.67 7.57 0.26
CA GLU A 20 1.46 7.91 -0.48
C GLU A 20 0.24 7.28 0.19
N THR A 21 -0.94 7.84 -0.07
CA THR A 21 -2.21 7.22 0.32
C THR A 21 -3.35 7.65 -0.59
N GLY A 22 -4.29 6.74 -0.86
CA GLY A 22 -5.54 7.02 -1.57
C GLY A 22 -6.72 7.05 -0.60
N ALA A 23 -7.17 5.89 -0.14
CA ALA A 23 -8.25 5.79 0.86
C ALA A 23 -7.87 6.29 2.27
N GLY A 24 -6.59 6.51 2.53
CA GLY A 24 -6.09 7.06 3.79
C GLY A 24 -5.59 6.02 4.80
N GLN A 25 -5.88 4.74 4.64
CA GLN A 25 -5.51 3.71 5.63
C GLN A 25 -4.00 3.53 5.76
N HIS A 26 -3.29 3.45 4.63
CA HIS A 26 -1.82 3.37 4.63
C HIS A 26 -1.19 4.62 5.27
N GLY A 27 -1.72 5.80 4.96
CA GLY A 27 -1.28 7.07 5.57
C GLY A 27 -1.48 7.09 7.08
N VAL A 28 -2.66 6.70 7.58
CA VAL A 28 -2.95 6.62 9.02
C VAL A 28 -2.01 5.64 9.72
N ALA A 29 -1.81 4.45 9.15
CA ALA A 29 -0.91 3.46 9.72
C ALA A 29 0.55 3.95 9.75
N THR A 30 1.01 4.61 8.69
CA THR A 30 2.36 5.21 8.64
C THR A 30 2.50 6.33 9.67
N ALA A 31 1.55 7.26 9.73
CA ALA A 31 1.54 8.36 10.70
C ALA A 31 1.56 7.83 12.14
N THR A 32 0.79 6.78 12.44
CA THR A 32 0.75 6.15 13.77
C THR A 32 2.12 5.67 14.20
N VAL A 33 2.82 4.93 13.33
CA VAL A 33 4.14 4.39 13.71
C VAL A 33 5.21 5.47 13.71
N CYS A 34 5.10 6.49 12.84
CA CYS A 34 5.99 7.65 12.88
C CYS A 34 5.84 8.44 14.19
N ALA A 35 4.61 8.66 14.64
CA ALA A 35 4.35 9.31 15.93
C ALA A 35 4.96 8.52 17.10
N LEU A 36 4.75 7.19 17.11
CA LEU A 36 5.36 6.30 18.11
C LEU A 36 6.89 6.33 18.08
N ALA A 37 7.47 6.43 16.89
CA ALA A 37 8.92 6.42 16.68
C ALA A 37 9.59 7.80 16.87
N GLY A 38 8.81 8.87 17.00
CA GLY A 38 9.30 10.24 17.05
C GLY A 38 10.06 10.67 15.79
N ILE A 39 9.56 10.29 14.61
CA ILE A 39 10.19 10.59 13.32
C ILE A 39 9.22 11.42 12.45
N GLU A 40 9.77 12.38 11.70
CA GLU A 40 8.99 13.23 10.80
C GLU A 40 8.22 12.37 9.78
N CYS A 41 6.94 12.71 9.57
CA CYS A 41 6.05 12.00 8.67
C CYS A 41 5.37 12.96 7.69
N VAL A 42 5.55 12.68 6.39
CA VAL A 42 4.90 13.41 5.30
C VAL A 42 4.08 12.43 4.46
N ILE A 43 2.80 12.75 4.29
CA ILE A 43 1.87 11.91 3.52
C ILE A 43 1.41 12.65 2.27
N TYR A 44 1.66 12.06 1.12
CA TYR A 44 1.15 12.51 -0.16
C TYR A 44 -0.23 11.92 -0.42
N MET A 45 -1.19 12.75 -0.77
CA MET A 45 -2.56 12.31 -1.02
C MET A 45 -3.19 13.17 -2.12
N GLY A 46 -3.90 12.56 -3.06
CA GLY A 46 -4.58 13.29 -4.09
C GLY A 46 -5.62 14.26 -3.53
N SER A 47 -5.71 15.48 -4.06
CA SER A 47 -6.62 16.51 -3.51
C SER A 47 -8.09 16.10 -3.58
N VAL A 48 -8.47 15.27 -4.55
CA VAL A 48 -9.81 14.65 -4.62
C VAL A 48 -10.01 13.66 -3.48
N ASP A 49 -9.01 12.84 -3.17
CA ASP A 49 -9.07 11.84 -2.12
C ASP A 49 -9.04 12.48 -0.73
N ILE A 50 -8.31 13.59 -0.54
CA ILE A 50 -8.30 14.39 0.70
C ILE A 50 -9.73 14.80 1.08
N LYS A 51 -10.52 15.27 0.10
CA LYS A 51 -11.91 15.67 0.34
C LYS A 51 -12.79 14.47 0.68
N ARG A 52 -12.63 13.35 -0.06
CA ARG A 52 -13.43 12.12 0.13
C ARG A 52 -13.14 11.44 1.47
N GLN A 53 -11.90 11.53 1.94
CA GLN A 53 -11.39 10.80 3.09
C GLN A 53 -11.02 11.73 4.27
N ALA A 54 -11.75 12.83 4.42
CA ALA A 54 -11.50 13.85 5.44
C ALA A 54 -11.32 13.29 6.88
N PRO A 55 -12.06 12.25 7.33
CA PRO A 55 -11.81 11.65 8.64
C PRO A 55 -10.42 11.03 8.80
N ASN A 56 -9.89 10.36 7.76
CA ASN A 56 -8.55 9.82 7.78
C ASN A 56 -7.49 10.91 7.74
N VAL A 57 -7.72 11.98 6.98
CA VAL A 57 -6.86 13.17 6.96
C VAL A 57 -6.76 13.80 8.35
N ALA A 58 -7.90 13.94 9.05
CA ALA A 58 -7.91 14.44 10.42
C ALA A 58 -7.08 13.55 11.37
N ARG A 59 -7.22 12.22 11.28
CA ARG A 59 -6.43 11.27 12.07
C ARG A 59 -4.93 11.41 11.83
N MET A 60 -4.51 11.49 10.56
CA MET A 60 -3.10 11.67 10.20
C MET A 60 -2.53 12.97 10.78
N LYS A 61 -3.29 14.08 10.70
CA LYS A 61 -2.89 15.37 11.29
C LYS A 61 -2.79 15.32 12.81
N MET A 62 -3.74 14.67 13.49
CA MET A 62 -3.68 14.48 14.95
C MET A 62 -2.46 13.68 15.39
N LEU A 63 -1.97 12.78 14.54
CA LEU A 63 -0.74 11.99 14.74
C LEU A 63 0.54 12.77 14.38
N GLY A 64 0.41 14.04 13.99
CA GLY A 64 1.55 14.90 13.68
C GLY A 64 2.08 14.80 12.26
N ALA A 65 1.40 14.07 11.36
CA ALA A 65 1.82 13.98 9.97
C ALA A 65 1.44 15.23 9.17
N SER A 66 2.36 15.67 8.30
CA SER A 66 2.09 16.69 7.28
C SER A 66 1.44 16.05 6.06
N ILE A 67 0.33 16.63 5.58
CA ILE A 67 -0.37 16.13 4.39
C ILE A 67 -0.11 17.08 3.22
N ILE A 68 0.48 16.53 2.16
CA ILE A 68 0.76 17.28 0.93
C ILE A 68 -0.22 16.84 -0.17
N PRO A 69 -1.04 17.77 -0.68
CA PRO A 69 -1.97 17.45 -1.75
C PRO A 69 -1.24 17.26 -3.08
N ALA A 70 -1.55 16.17 -3.79
CA ALA A 70 -1.18 16.02 -5.19
C ALA A 70 -2.25 16.66 -6.08
N GLU A 71 -1.84 17.68 -6.83
CA GLU A 71 -2.73 18.50 -7.68
C GLU A 71 -2.59 18.18 -9.17
N SER A 72 -1.62 17.34 -9.55
CA SER A 72 -1.42 16.92 -10.93
C SER A 72 -2.38 15.81 -11.35
N GLY A 73 -2.56 15.61 -12.64
CA GLY A 73 -3.29 14.49 -13.24
C GLY A 73 -4.74 14.34 -12.74
N SER A 74 -5.09 13.15 -12.34
CA SER A 74 -6.41 12.80 -11.80
C SER A 74 -6.61 13.25 -10.34
N LYS A 75 -5.56 13.73 -9.69
CA LYS A 75 -5.54 14.17 -8.27
C LYS A 75 -5.93 13.04 -7.31
N THR A 76 -5.48 11.83 -7.61
CA THR A 76 -5.76 10.60 -6.86
C THR A 76 -4.47 9.87 -6.48
N LEU A 77 -4.57 8.61 -6.04
CA LEU A 77 -3.45 7.80 -5.56
C LEU A 77 -2.25 7.76 -6.53
N LYS A 78 -2.49 7.62 -7.84
CA LYS A 78 -1.41 7.59 -8.85
C LYS A 78 -0.55 8.85 -8.78
N ASP A 79 -1.19 10.02 -8.70
CA ASP A 79 -0.49 11.30 -8.66
C ASP A 79 0.21 11.52 -7.32
N ALA A 80 -0.41 11.08 -6.22
CA ALA A 80 0.22 11.08 -4.90
C ALA A 80 1.50 10.22 -4.88
N THR A 81 1.47 9.04 -5.53
CA THR A 81 2.64 8.17 -5.68
C THR A 81 3.75 8.86 -6.47
N ASN A 82 3.41 9.51 -7.58
CA ASN A 82 4.37 10.23 -8.40
C ASN A 82 5.04 11.38 -7.63
N GLU A 83 4.27 12.15 -6.86
CA GLU A 83 4.83 13.24 -6.03
C GLU A 83 5.73 12.68 -4.92
N ALA A 84 5.33 11.59 -4.27
CA ALA A 84 6.15 10.94 -3.25
C ALA A 84 7.48 10.44 -3.82
N ILE A 85 7.47 9.85 -5.02
CA ILE A 85 8.69 9.39 -5.70
C ILE A 85 9.61 10.57 -6.03
N ARG A 86 9.06 11.68 -6.53
CA ARG A 86 9.86 12.88 -6.83
C ARG A 86 10.54 13.45 -5.58
N ASP A 87 9.80 13.56 -4.48
CA ASP A 87 10.37 14.01 -3.21
C ASP A 87 11.48 13.05 -2.73
N TRP A 88 11.22 11.75 -2.78
CA TRP A 88 12.20 10.75 -2.34
C TRP A 88 13.51 10.83 -3.14
N ILE A 89 13.43 10.93 -4.47
CA ILE A 89 14.61 11.03 -5.35
C ILE A 89 15.41 12.30 -5.04
N ASN A 90 14.74 13.39 -4.70
CA ASN A 90 15.38 14.66 -4.36
C ASN A 90 16.01 14.67 -2.95
N ASN A 91 15.56 13.79 -2.05
CA ASN A 91 15.99 13.76 -0.66
C ASN A 91 16.44 12.37 -0.18
N PRO A 92 17.30 11.64 -0.94
CA PRO A 92 17.57 10.23 -0.68
C PRO A 92 18.38 9.99 0.61
N LEU A 93 19.13 10.97 1.08
CA LEU A 93 19.98 10.83 2.25
C LEU A 93 19.18 10.84 3.57
N THR A 94 18.18 11.70 3.68
CA THR A 94 17.40 11.90 4.90
C THR A 94 16.07 11.17 4.92
N THR A 95 15.53 10.88 3.75
CA THR A 95 14.15 10.41 3.57
C THR A 95 14.11 8.90 3.26
N HIS A 96 13.18 8.20 3.92
CA HIS A 96 12.83 6.83 3.57
C HIS A 96 11.38 6.79 3.10
N TYR A 97 11.17 6.21 1.91
CA TYR A 97 9.83 6.08 1.34
C TYR A 97 9.20 4.74 1.75
N ILE A 98 8.05 4.81 2.40
CA ILE A 98 7.24 3.64 2.74
C ILE A 98 6.12 3.49 1.71
N ILE A 99 6.45 2.90 0.56
CA ILE A 99 5.47 2.55 -0.47
C ILE A 99 4.42 1.60 0.11
N GLY A 100 3.14 1.93 -0.07
CA GLY A 100 2.01 1.13 0.39
C GLY A 100 1.57 0.03 -0.58
N SER A 101 2.10 0.04 -1.78
CA SER A 101 1.70 -0.83 -2.90
C SER A 101 2.85 -1.72 -3.38
N VAL A 102 2.52 -2.76 -4.17
CA VAL A 102 3.51 -3.65 -4.81
C VAL A 102 3.97 -3.02 -6.13
N VAL A 103 4.46 -1.79 -6.04
CA VAL A 103 4.88 -0.96 -7.18
C VAL A 103 6.22 -0.29 -6.87
N GLY A 104 6.78 0.37 -7.88
CA GLY A 104 8.04 1.08 -7.75
C GLY A 104 9.26 0.25 -8.16
N PRO A 105 10.48 0.82 -8.00
CA PRO A 105 11.70 0.13 -8.39
C PRO A 105 12.02 -1.04 -7.44
N HIS A 106 12.80 -1.99 -7.95
CA HIS A 106 13.37 -3.03 -7.08
C HIS A 106 14.18 -2.37 -5.92
N PRO A 107 14.08 -2.86 -4.67
CA PRO A 107 13.41 -4.09 -4.21
C PRO A 107 11.99 -3.90 -3.63
N TYR A 108 11.33 -2.78 -3.85
CA TYR A 108 10.06 -2.46 -3.19
C TYR A 108 8.95 -3.48 -3.43
N PRO A 109 8.68 -3.96 -4.67
CA PRO A 109 7.64 -4.97 -4.90
C PRO A 109 7.87 -6.23 -4.09
N ASP A 110 9.09 -6.79 -4.12
CA ASP A 110 9.45 -7.98 -3.36
C ASP A 110 9.36 -7.78 -1.85
N MET A 111 9.83 -6.64 -1.38
CA MET A 111 9.79 -6.29 0.04
C MET A 111 8.35 -6.20 0.55
N VAL A 112 7.48 -5.51 -0.19
CA VAL A 112 6.06 -5.37 0.20
C VAL A 112 5.36 -6.73 0.14
N ALA A 113 5.55 -7.50 -0.94
CA ALA A 113 4.97 -8.84 -1.07
C ALA A 113 5.39 -9.76 0.07
N LYS A 114 6.69 -9.81 0.40
CA LYS A 114 7.21 -10.60 1.52
C LYS A 114 6.63 -10.19 2.87
N PHE A 115 6.53 -8.90 3.16
CA PHE A 115 5.94 -8.45 4.41
C PHE A 115 4.44 -8.73 4.50
N GLN A 116 3.74 -8.68 3.38
CA GLN A 116 2.31 -8.99 3.32
C GLN A 116 2.03 -10.50 3.29
N SER A 117 3.00 -11.34 2.97
CA SER A 117 2.83 -12.79 2.91
C SER A 117 2.43 -13.43 4.25
N ILE A 118 2.54 -12.70 5.36
CA ILE A 118 2.02 -13.14 6.64
C ILE A 118 0.52 -13.51 6.55
N VAL A 119 -0.23 -12.82 5.70
CA VAL A 119 -1.67 -13.10 5.48
C VAL A 119 -1.86 -14.52 4.95
N SER A 120 -1.18 -14.90 3.88
CA SER A 120 -1.30 -16.24 3.29
C SER A 120 -0.73 -17.34 4.20
N LYS A 121 0.34 -17.05 4.95
CA LYS A 121 0.90 -17.99 5.94
C LYS A 121 -0.08 -18.29 7.06
N GLU A 122 -0.71 -17.26 7.61
CA GLU A 122 -1.71 -17.44 8.67
C GLU A 122 -2.97 -18.12 8.14
N ILE A 123 -3.38 -17.86 6.89
CA ILE A 123 -4.51 -18.56 6.27
C ILE A 123 -4.25 -20.07 6.21
N LYS A 124 -3.08 -20.52 5.80
CA LYS A 124 -2.76 -21.95 5.77
C LYS A 124 -2.97 -22.61 7.14
N SER A 125 -2.38 -22.05 8.18
CA SER A 125 -2.50 -22.61 9.53
C SER A 125 -3.93 -22.56 10.07
N GLN A 126 -4.62 -21.44 9.89
CA GLN A 126 -5.98 -21.25 10.39
C GLN A 126 -6.99 -22.13 9.62
N LEU A 127 -6.80 -22.29 8.31
CA LEU A 127 -7.66 -23.13 7.49
C LEU A 127 -7.44 -24.62 7.84
N PHE A 128 -6.18 -25.03 8.04
CA PHE A 128 -5.88 -26.38 8.48
C PHE A 128 -6.51 -26.71 9.84
N GLU A 129 -6.45 -25.79 10.78
CA GLU A 129 -7.06 -25.95 12.10
C GLU A 129 -8.58 -26.10 12.04
N LYS A 130 -9.25 -25.39 11.13
CA LYS A 130 -10.71 -25.35 11.04
C LYS A 130 -11.29 -26.42 10.10
N GLU A 131 -10.64 -26.69 8.98
CA GLU A 131 -11.17 -27.46 7.87
C GLU A 131 -10.33 -28.72 7.55
N GLY A 132 -9.18 -28.91 8.22
CA GLY A 132 -8.28 -30.02 7.98
C GLY A 132 -7.50 -29.94 6.65
N THR A 133 -7.54 -28.80 5.97
CA THR A 133 -6.79 -28.56 4.73
C THR A 133 -6.12 -27.20 4.74
N GLU A 134 -4.94 -27.10 4.10
CA GLU A 134 -4.26 -25.81 3.89
C GLU A 134 -4.69 -25.12 2.59
N ASN A 135 -5.44 -25.80 1.74
CA ASN A 135 -5.79 -25.34 0.40
C ASN A 135 -7.25 -24.95 0.32
N PRO A 136 -7.56 -23.63 0.20
CA PRO A 136 -8.90 -23.20 -0.15
C PRO A 136 -9.19 -23.51 -1.63
N ASP A 137 -10.45 -23.65 -2.01
CA ASP A 137 -10.84 -23.80 -3.42
C ASP A 137 -10.56 -22.53 -4.22
N TYR A 138 -10.80 -21.37 -3.59
CA TYR A 138 -10.67 -20.04 -4.20
C TYR A 138 -9.99 -19.06 -3.26
N LEU A 139 -9.10 -18.23 -3.81
CA LEU A 139 -8.62 -17.00 -3.19
C LEU A 139 -9.09 -15.82 -4.02
N ILE A 140 -9.84 -14.92 -3.40
CA ILE A 140 -10.43 -13.77 -4.08
C ILE A 140 -9.96 -12.49 -3.39
N ALA A 141 -9.33 -11.59 -4.13
CA ALA A 141 -8.93 -10.28 -3.62
C ALA A 141 -9.20 -9.15 -4.61
N ASN A 142 -9.49 -7.97 -4.09
CA ASN A 142 -9.47 -6.77 -4.90
C ASN A 142 -8.04 -6.29 -5.15
N ILE A 143 -7.81 -5.71 -6.31
CA ILE A 143 -6.54 -5.08 -6.67
C ILE A 143 -6.75 -3.57 -6.83
N GLY A 144 -6.00 -2.80 -6.03
CA GLY A 144 -5.74 -1.40 -6.24
C GLY A 144 -4.24 -1.23 -6.50
N GLY A 145 -3.44 -0.99 -5.44
CA GLY A 145 -1.97 -1.01 -5.52
C GLY A 145 -1.35 -2.41 -5.44
N GLY A 146 -2.14 -3.46 -5.25
CA GLY A 146 -1.73 -4.85 -5.32
C GLY A 146 -1.18 -5.47 -4.03
N SER A 147 -0.90 -4.71 -2.96
CA SER A 147 -0.27 -5.26 -1.75
C SER A 147 -1.15 -6.27 -1.02
N ASN A 148 -2.46 -6.02 -0.95
CA ASN A 148 -3.42 -6.94 -0.37
C ASN A 148 -3.45 -8.28 -1.13
N ALA A 149 -3.58 -8.22 -2.45
CA ALA A 149 -3.61 -9.40 -3.31
C ALA A 149 -2.28 -10.18 -3.26
N ALA A 150 -1.15 -9.46 -3.34
CA ALA A 150 0.17 -10.09 -3.23
C ALA A 150 0.34 -10.83 -1.90
N GLY A 151 -0.10 -10.25 -0.78
CA GLY A 151 -0.04 -10.90 0.52
C GLY A 151 -0.93 -12.15 0.62
N LEU A 152 -2.15 -12.06 0.07
CA LEU A 152 -3.09 -13.17 0.07
C LEU A 152 -2.61 -14.35 -0.80
N TYR A 153 -2.04 -14.05 -1.96
CA TYR A 153 -1.68 -15.07 -2.95
C TYR A 153 -0.28 -15.64 -2.75
N TYR A 154 0.60 -14.99 -2.00
CA TYR A 154 2.04 -15.25 -1.95
C TYR A 154 2.40 -16.73 -1.78
N GLU A 155 1.81 -17.42 -0.81
CA GLU A 155 2.07 -18.83 -0.53
C GLU A 155 1.31 -19.80 -1.45
N TYR A 156 0.49 -19.29 -2.36
CA TYR A 156 -0.38 -20.07 -3.24
C TYR A 156 -0.10 -19.86 -4.73
N LEU A 157 0.86 -18.99 -5.09
CA LEU A 157 1.13 -18.63 -6.49
C LEU A 157 1.50 -19.84 -7.37
N GLU A 158 2.19 -20.81 -6.78
CA GLU A 158 2.61 -22.04 -7.46
C GLU A 158 1.70 -23.25 -7.18
N ASN A 159 0.57 -23.02 -6.52
CA ASN A 159 -0.35 -24.07 -6.09
C ASN A 159 -1.51 -24.23 -7.07
N GLU A 160 -1.39 -25.18 -8.01
CA GLU A 160 -2.40 -25.44 -9.04
C GLU A 160 -3.78 -25.90 -8.50
N LYS A 161 -3.85 -26.32 -7.22
CA LYS A 161 -5.11 -26.73 -6.58
C LYS A 161 -5.98 -25.57 -6.15
N VAL A 162 -5.41 -24.35 -6.07
CA VAL A 162 -6.08 -23.16 -5.58
C VAL A 162 -6.37 -22.20 -6.73
N LYS A 163 -7.64 -21.84 -6.92
CA LYS A 163 -8.03 -20.87 -7.94
C LYS A 163 -7.88 -19.45 -7.41
N ILE A 164 -7.09 -18.63 -8.11
CA ILE A 164 -6.84 -17.24 -7.75
C ILE A 164 -7.70 -16.33 -8.64
N ILE A 165 -8.51 -15.47 -8.00
CA ILE A 165 -9.39 -14.51 -8.68
C ILE A 165 -9.05 -13.11 -8.19
N SER A 166 -8.63 -12.25 -9.10
CA SER A 166 -8.37 -10.84 -8.85
C SER A 166 -9.51 -9.97 -9.37
N VAL A 167 -9.95 -9.02 -8.56
CA VAL A 167 -11.08 -8.14 -8.87
C VAL A 167 -10.60 -6.70 -8.90
N GLU A 168 -10.80 -6.00 -10.00
CA GLU A 168 -10.47 -4.59 -10.14
C GLU A 168 -11.71 -3.72 -10.28
N ALA A 169 -11.60 -2.46 -9.86
CA ALA A 169 -12.68 -1.50 -9.96
C ALA A 169 -12.82 -0.99 -11.40
N ALA A 170 -13.77 -1.52 -12.15
CA ALA A 170 -14.01 -1.16 -13.54
C ALA A 170 -14.66 0.22 -13.74
N GLY A 171 -15.15 0.88 -12.69
CA GLY A 171 -15.77 2.20 -12.78
C GLY A 171 -16.98 2.21 -13.71
N LYS A 172 -16.91 2.99 -14.81
CA LYS A 172 -17.93 3.04 -15.86
C LYS A 172 -17.70 2.03 -17.01
N GLY A 173 -16.86 1.05 -16.78
CA GLY A 173 -16.41 0.09 -17.78
C GLY A 173 -14.95 0.34 -18.18
N VAL A 174 -14.24 -0.75 -18.47
CA VAL A 174 -12.80 -0.71 -18.78
C VAL A 174 -12.52 0.18 -20.00
N GLU A 175 -13.37 0.11 -21.03
CA GLU A 175 -13.20 0.86 -22.28
C GLU A 175 -13.66 2.32 -22.18
N SER A 176 -14.22 2.74 -21.06
CA SER A 176 -14.80 4.09 -20.92
C SER A 176 -13.78 5.18 -20.66
N GLY A 177 -12.50 4.86 -20.43
CA GLY A 177 -11.49 5.80 -19.93
C GLY A 177 -11.77 6.31 -18.50
N LYS A 178 -12.79 5.77 -17.82
CA LYS A 178 -13.20 6.10 -16.45
C LYS A 178 -13.20 4.85 -15.56
N SER A 179 -12.23 4.00 -15.78
CA SER A 179 -11.93 2.79 -15.02
C SER A 179 -10.72 3.00 -14.11
N ALA A 180 -10.68 2.32 -12.98
CA ALA A 180 -9.50 2.22 -12.13
C ALA A 180 -8.77 0.86 -12.29
N ALA A 181 -9.24 0.01 -13.20
CA ALA A 181 -8.58 -1.24 -13.54
C ALA A 181 -7.28 -0.96 -14.31
N THR A 182 -6.19 -1.56 -13.88
CA THR A 182 -4.84 -1.32 -14.42
C THR A 182 -4.28 -2.52 -15.16
N SER A 183 -4.75 -3.73 -14.88
CA SER A 183 -4.24 -4.97 -15.49
C SER A 183 -4.84 -5.27 -16.86
N VAL A 184 -5.86 -4.56 -17.30
CA VAL A 184 -6.55 -4.79 -18.58
C VAL A 184 -6.04 -3.89 -19.71
N LEU A 185 -5.47 -2.75 -19.37
CA LEU A 185 -4.97 -1.74 -20.31
C LEU A 185 -3.52 -1.33 -19.98
N GLY A 186 -2.70 -2.32 -19.68
CA GLY A 186 -1.27 -2.14 -19.45
C GLY A 186 -0.53 -1.67 -20.70
#